data_ea6fe9ce71f8f0f501966054572068c0
#
_entry.id   ea6fe9ce71f8f0f501966054572068c0
#
_cell.length_a   1.000
_cell.length_b   1.000
_cell.length_c   1.000
_cell.angle_alpha   90.00
_cell.angle_beta   90.00
_cell.angle_gamma   90.00
#
_symmetry.space_group_name_H-M   'P 1'
#
loop_
_entity.id
_entity.type
_entity.pdbx_description
1 polymer ?
#
loop_
_entity_poly.entity_id
_entity_poly.type
_entity_poly.pdbx_seq_one_letter_code
_entity_poly.pdbx_strand_id
1 'polypeptide(L)'
;MKAAVFYRKNDLRIEEIPIPEISADEVLIKVHACGICGTDLHIFDGDEGAAPTPAGTVLGHEFSGEVIKIGELVKTVSVGDAVCVDPNKLCGYCDYCRGGIGHFCENIVGIGTTVNGGFEEYCRVPQSQVYPFPKSISFEKAAMAEPVACCLHGVDMCDISCGGTVLIIGGGMIGLIMLQLAKLRGASVVALSEPIKEKRVLAERLGADIVIDPFNEDLADKLKEHNVKRVGTVIESAGRLSAIEQAIQVAGNKSTVMMFGLTKPDETITVKPFEIFKKEITLKSSYINPYTYRRALDMIVSGKLDVSSMIYRTADLEELPGILADKKARGAGKYIIKL
;
A
#
# COMPACT_ATOMS: atom_id res chain seq x y z
N MET A 1 -28.19 -2.28 4.12
CA MET A 1 -26.87 -2.57 4.65
C MET A 1 -26.17 -1.29 5.06
N LYS A 2 -25.34 -1.36 6.11
CA LYS A 2 -24.53 -0.20 6.51
C LYS A 2 -23.37 0.03 5.56
N ALA A 3 -23.06 1.31 5.31
CA ALA A 3 -21.95 1.73 4.47
C ALA A 3 -21.39 3.11 4.90
N ALA A 4 -20.12 3.33 4.67
CA ALA A 4 -19.47 4.64 4.88
C ALA A 4 -19.41 5.38 3.53
N VAL A 5 -20.31 6.29 3.31
CA VAL A 5 -20.52 7.00 2.05
C VAL A 5 -19.79 8.35 2.07
N PHE A 6 -18.90 8.56 1.12
CA PHE A 6 -18.19 9.83 0.93
C PHE A 6 -19.00 10.80 0.05
N TYR A 7 -19.12 12.03 0.48
CA TYR A 7 -19.83 13.07 -0.28
C TYR A 7 -18.92 14.20 -0.77
N ARG A 8 -18.02 14.63 0.10
CA ARG A 8 -17.06 15.74 -0.17
C ARG A 8 -16.03 15.83 0.94
N LYS A 9 -15.09 16.71 0.80
CA LYS A 9 -14.09 17.03 1.82
C LYS A 9 -14.67 17.08 3.23
N ASN A 10 -14.09 16.27 4.14
CA ASN A 10 -14.48 16.14 5.55
C ASN A 10 -15.95 15.69 5.77
N ASP A 11 -16.57 15.08 4.77
CA ASP A 11 -17.97 14.63 4.84
C ASP A 11 -18.07 13.17 4.36
N LEU A 12 -17.91 12.26 5.30
CA LEU A 12 -18.12 10.82 5.16
C LEU A 12 -19.13 10.39 6.23
N ARG A 13 -20.18 9.70 5.81
CA ARG A 13 -21.34 9.37 6.65
C ARG A 13 -21.59 7.89 6.67
N ILE A 14 -21.99 7.38 7.85
CA ILE A 14 -22.51 6.00 7.95
C ILE A 14 -24.00 6.05 7.63
N GLU A 15 -24.39 5.29 6.60
CA GLU A 15 -25.76 5.28 6.08
C GLU A 15 -26.24 3.87 5.80
N GLU A 16 -27.56 3.69 5.77
CA GLU A 16 -28.21 2.49 5.27
C GLU A 16 -28.46 2.62 3.77
N ILE A 17 -27.82 1.76 2.98
CA ILE A 17 -28.01 1.70 1.52
C ILE A 17 -28.51 0.33 1.09
N PRO A 18 -29.11 0.18 -0.10
CA PRO A 18 -29.51 -1.12 -0.65
C PRO A 18 -28.32 -2.06 -0.83
N ILE A 19 -28.51 -3.36 -0.61
CA ILE A 19 -27.51 -4.37 -1.03
C ILE A 19 -27.43 -4.36 -2.56
N PRO A 20 -26.20 -4.28 -3.14
CA PRO A 20 -26.08 -4.17 -4.59
C PRO A 20 -26.47 -5.48 -5.30
N GLU A 21 -27.14 -5.35 -6.44
CA GLU A 21 -27.34 -6.45 -7.37
C GLU A 21 -26.05 -6.71 -8.16
N ILE A 22 -25.79 -7.99 -8.44
CA ILE A 22 -24.60 -8.42 -9.20
C ILE A 22 -24.96 -8.72 -10.65
N SER A 23 -24.01 -8.41 -11.55
CA SER A 23 -24.07 -8.82 -12.96
C SER A 23 -23.63 -10.28 -13.12
N ALA A 24 -23.75 -10.81 -14.35
CA ALA A 24 -23.44 -12.21 -14.64
C ALA A 24 -21.99 -12.62 -14.35
N ASP A 25 -21.04 -11.68 -14.44
CA ASP A 25 -19.59 -11.89 -14.21
C ASP A 25 -19.07 -11.33 -12.86
N GLU A 26 -19.99 -10.94 -11.97
CA GLU A 26 -19.68 -10.38 -10.66
C GLU A 26 -20.00 -11.34 -9.51
N VAL A 27 -19.38 -11.09 -8.38
CA VAL A 27 -19.68 -11.75 -7.10
C VAL A 27 -20.16 -10.72 -6.08
N LEU A 28 -20.98 -11.16 -5.12
CA LEU A 28 -21.29 -10.38 -3.92
C LEU A 28 -20.45 -10.91 -2.76
N ILE A 29 -19.66 -10.05 -2.19
CA ILE A 29 -18.78 -10.34 -1.06
C ILE A 29 -19.40 -9.75 0.19
N LYS A 30 -19.60 -10.56 1.23
CA LYS A 30 -19.78 -10.07 2.60
C LYS A 30 -18.43 -9.64 3.11
N VAL A 31 -18.22 -8.35 3.28
CA VAL A 31 -16.93 -7.80 3.74
C VAL A 31 -16.77 -8.12 5.24
N HIS A 32 -15.57 -8.53 5.63
CA HIS A 32 -15.21 -8.82 7.01
C HIS A 32 -14.11 -7.89 7.54
N ALA A 33 -13.25 -7.43 6.66
CA ALA A 33 -12.14 -6.56 7.03
C ALA A 33 -11.80 -5.62 5.87
N CYS A 34 -11.63 -4.32 6.17
CA CYS A 34 -11.17 -3.31 5.23
C CYS A 34 -10.13 -2.42 5.88
N GLY A 35 -8.94 -2.31 5.27
CA GLY A 35 -7.85 -1.46 5.73
C GLY A 35 -8.09 0.01 5.40
N ILE A 36 -7.71 0.91 6.32
CA ILE A 36 -7.64 2.34 6.01
C ILE A 36 -6.29 2.64 5.36
N CYS A 37 -6.32 3.27 4.18
CA CYS A 37 -5.15 3.68 3.41
C CYS A 37 -4.90 5.19 3.50
N GLY A 38 -3.68 5.62 3.19
CA GLY A 38 -3.37 7.03 2.98
C GLY A 38 -4.23 7.68 1.89
N THR A 39 -4.61 6.94 0.87
CA THR A 39 -5.52 7.39 -0.21
C THR A 39 -6.90 7.77 0.34
N ASP A 40 -7.46 7.00 1.30
CA ASP A 40 -8.74 7.34 1.92
C ASP A 40 -8.64 8.67 2.69
N LEU A 41 -7.49 8.93 3.33
CA LEU A 41 -7.21 10.17 4.03
C LEU A 41 -7.11 11.36 3.07
N HIS A 42 -6.42 11.19 1.93
CA HIS A 42 -6.32 12.23 0.89
C HIS A 42 -7.68 12.57 0.31
N ILE A 43 -8.49 11.55 -0.04
CA ILE A 43 -9.86 11.74 -0.54
C ILE A 43 -10.71 12.46 0.51
N PHE A 44 -10.65 12.04 1.78
CA PHE A 44 -11.37 12.68 2.87
C PHE A 44 -10.95 14.14 3.07
N ASP A 45 -9.68 14.47 2.92
CA ASP A 45 -9.14 15.83 2.99
C ASP A 45 -9.44 16.67 1.73
N GLY A 46 -10.06 16.08 0.70
CA GLY A 46 -10.44 16.75 -0.55
C GLY A 46 -9.30 16.90 -1.54
N ASP A 47 -8.23 16.10 -1.38
CA ASP A 47 -7.18 16.02 -2.38
C ASP A 47 -7.62 15.08 -3.51
N GLU A 48 -7.24 15.37 -4.75
CA GLU A 48 -7.43 14.45 -5.86
C GLU A 48 -6.47 13.27 -5.68
N GLY A 49 -7.02 12.05 -5.58
CA GLY A 49 -6.23 10.81 -5.62
C GLY A 49 -5.74 10.52 -7.04
N ALA A 50 -5.57 9.23 -7.38
CA ALA A 50 -5.25 8.80 -8.75
C ALA A 50 -6.35 9.18 -9.77
N ALA A 51 -7.59 9.36 -9.31
CA ALA A 51 -8.73 9.86 -10.07
C ALA A 51 -9.71 10.54 -9.10
N PRO A 52 -10.51 11.53 -9.58
CA PRO A 52 -11.53 12.15 -8.77
C PRO A 52 -12.56 11.12 -8.25
N THR A 53 -12.87 11.18 -6.96
CA THR A 53 -13.86 10.32 -6.31
C THR A 53 -15.26 10.96 -6.43
N PRO A 54 -16.23 10.30 -7.08
CA PRO A 54 -17.61 10.82 -7.16
C PRO A 54 -18.26 10.91 -5.78
N ALA A 55 -19.08 11.95 -5.57
CA ALA A 55 -19.93 12.00 -4.39
C ALA A 55 -20.91 10.81 -4.35
N GLY A 56 -21.15 10.25 -3.17
CA GLY A 56 -21.96 9.04 -3.01
C GLY A 56 -21.19 7.73 -3.13
N THR A 57 -19.85 7.78 -3.30
CA THR A 57 -19.00 6.58 -3.34
C THR A 57 -18.73 6.05 -1.94
N VAL A 58 -18.84 4.74 -1.75
CA VAL A 58 -18.32 4.03 -0.59
C VAL A 58 -16.84 3.81 -0.77
N LEU A 59 -16.01 4.33 0.14
CA LEU A 59 -14.55 4.19 0.08
C LEU A 59 -14.09 2.79 0.54
N GLY A 60 -12.76 2.60 0.61
CA GLY A 60 -12.10 1.39 1.10
C GLY A 60 -11.74 0.43 -0.02
N HIS A 61 -10.45 0.33 -0.30
CA HIS A 61 -9.90 -0.44 -1.41
C HIS A 61 -8.95 -1.57 -0.99
N GLU A 62 -8.76 -1.78 0.30
CA GLU A 62 -7.93 -2.84 0.88
C GLU A 62 -8.80 -3.79 1.69
N PHE A 63 -9.57 -4.69 1.04
CA PHE A 63 -10.57 -5.47 1.76
C PHE A 63 -10.59 -6.95 1.43
N SER A 64 -11.17 -7.70 2.36
CA SER A 64 -11.39 -9.13 2.28
C SER A 64 -12.73 -9.53 2.89
N GLY A 65 -13.26 -10.66 2.48
CA GLY A 65 -14.56 -11.14 2.93
C GLY A 65 -14.88 -12.53 2.42
N GLU A 66 -16.15 -12.91 2.52
CA GLU A 66 -16.68 -14.19 2.06
C GLU A 66 -17.61 -13.99 0.85
N VAL A 67 -17.47 -14.80 -0.16
CA VAL A 67 -18.39 -14.82 -1.31
C VAL A 67 -19.75 -15.37 -0.89
N ILE A 68 -20.82 -14.59 -0.99
CA ILE A 68 -22.18 -15.01 -0.60
C ILE A 68 -23.11 -15.22 -1.79
N LYS A 69 -22.76 -14.66 -2.97
CA LYS A 69 -23.50 -14.85 -4.21
C LYS A 69 -22.56 -14.73 -5.40
N ILE A 70 -22.81 -15.50 -6.45
CA ILE A 70 -22.06 -15.46 -7.71
C ILE A 70 -23.00 -15.28 -8.89
N GLY A 71 -22.55 -14.55 -9.93
CA GLY A 71 -23.22 -14.46 -11.22
C GLY A 71 -23.04 -15.74 -12.05
N GLU A 72 -23.86 -15.95 -13.04
CA GLU A 72 -23.89 -17.18 -13.86
C GLU A 72 -22.62 -17.45 -14.70
N LEU A 73 -21.84 -16.41 -14.99
CA LEU A 73 -20.57 -16.49 -15.73
C LEU A 73 -19.35 -16.59 -14.83
N VAL A 74 -19.50 -16.57 -13.51
CA VAL A 74 -18.39 -16.68 -12.55
C VAL A 74 -17.86 -18.11 -12.53
N LYS A 75 -16.52 -18.25 -12.69
CA LYS A 75 -15.82 -19.55 -12.73
C LYS A 75 -14.62 -19.61 -11.78
N THR A 76 -14.22 -18.49 -11.19
CA THR A 76 -12.96 -18.36 -10.44
C THR A 76 -13.11 -18.67 -8.94
N VAL A 77 -14.32 -18.54 -8.41
CA VAL A 77 -14.64 -18.70 -6.99
C VAL A 77 -16.03 -19.30 -6.80
N SER A 78 -16.31 -19.81 -5.61
CA SER A 78 -17.58 -20.39 -5.20
C SER A 78 -18.17 -19.68 -3.99
N VAL A 79 -19.47 -19.81 -3.75
CA VAL A 79 -20.11 -19.31 -2.53
C VAL A 79 -19.46 -19.99 -1.30
N GLY A 80 -19.12 -19.19 -0.31
CA GLY A 80 -18.41 -19.60 0.92
C GLY A 80 -16.89 -19.48 0.82
N ASP A 81 -16.31 -19.12 -0.32
CA ASP A 81 -14.87 -18.88 -0.41
C ASP A 81 -14.46 -17.60 0.33
N ALA A 82 -13.36 -17.68 1.09
CA ALA A 82 -12.69 -16.52 1.64
C ALA A 82 -11.85 -15.85 0.55
N VAL A 83 -12.07 -14.55 0.36
CA VAL A 83 -11.48 -13.79 -0.76
C VAL A 83 -10.97 -12.41 -0.33
N CYS A 84 -9.95 -11.93 -1.02
CA CYS A 84 -9.54 -10.53 -1.01
C CYS A 84 -9.60 -9.94 -2.42
N VAL A 85 -9.55 -8.62 -2.53
CA VAL A 85 -9.89 -7.90 -3.76
C VAL A 85 -8.75 -7.03 -4.22
N ASP A 86 -8.32 -7.20 -5.48
CA ASP A 86 -7.48 -6.21 -6.18
C ASP A 86 -8.38 -5.07 -6.66
N PRO A 87 -8.22 -3.85 -6.13
CA PRO A 87 -9.14 -2.76 -6.43
C PRO A 87 -8.99 -2.20 -7.85
N ASN A 88 -7.90 -2.50 -8.55
CA ASN A 88 -7.56 -1.88 -9.82
C ASN A 88 -8.04 -2.68 -11.03
N LYS A 89 -9.31 -2.48 -11.44
CA LYS A 89 -9.87 -3.13 -12.63
C LYS A 89 -9.38 -2.47 -13.91
N LEU A 90 -8.60 -3.22 -14.68
CA LEU A 90 -8.06 -2.80 -15.98
C LEU A 90 -9.06 -3.13 -17.10
N CYS A 91 -9.08 -2.32 -18.17
CA CYS A 91 -9.97 -2.60 -19.32
C CYS A 91 -9.51 -3.78 -20.18
N GLY A 92 -8.22 -4.10 -20.21
CA GLY A 92 -7.63 -5.22 -20.96
C GLY A 92 -7.41 -4.97 -22.45
N TYR A 93 -7.90 -3.87 -23.03
CA TYR A 93 -7.86 -3.63 -24.49
C TYR A 93 -7.18 -2.34 -24.94
N CYS A 94 -6.94 -1.35 -24.07
CA CYS A 94 -6.18 -0.15 -24.43
C CYS A 94 -4.70 -0.46 -24.66
N ASP A 95 -3.97 0.45 -25.25
CA ASP A 95 -2.55 0.26 -25.58
C ASP A 95 -1.69 -0.05 -24.36
N TYR A 96 -1.95 0.61 -23.24
CA TYR A 96 -1.24 0.33 -21.98
C TYR A 96 -1.50 -1.09 -21.47
N CYS A 97 -2.76 -1.54 -21.49
CA CYS A 97 -3.10 -2.91 -21.08
C CYS A 97 -2.46 -3.95 -22.00
N ARG A 98 -2.52 -3.77 -23.31
CA ARG A 98 -1.90 -4.66 -24.32
C ARG A 98 -0.38 -4.63 -24.27
N GLY A 99 0.19 -3.49 -23.86
CA GLY A 99 1.63 -3.32 -23.67
C GLY A 99 2.18 -3.87 -22.37
N GLY A 100 1.34 -4.48 -21.49
CA GLY A 100 1.77 -5.04 -20.20
C GLY A 100 2.06 -3.99 -19.12
N ILE A 101 1.66 -2.74 -19.33
CA ILE A 101 1.77 -1.62 -18.38
C ILE A 101 0.38 -1.11 -17.99
N GLY A 102 -0.51 -2.04 -17.65
CA GLY A 102 -1.92 -1.80 -17.40
C GLY A 102 -2.23 -0.84 -16.24
N HIS A 103 -1.28 -0.57 -15.35
CA HIS A 103 -1.44 0.45 -14.30
C HIS A 103 -1.62 1.88 -14.86
N PHE A 104 -1.33 2.10 -16.14
CA PHE A 104 -1.65 3.33 -16.87
C PHE A 104 -2.91 3.18 -17.75
N CYS A 105 -3.78 2.21 -17.45
CA CYS A 105 -4.99 1.97 -18.21
C CYS A 105 -5.86 3.23 -18.31
N GLU A 106 -6.24 3.61 -19.54
CA GLU A 106 -7.07 4.79 -19.80
C GLU A 106 -8.49 4.67 -19.24
N ASN A 107 -8.95 3.44 -19.00
CA ASN A 107 -10.27 3.14 -18.49
C ASN A 107 -10.19 2.36 -17.17
N ILE A 108 -9.23 2.72 -16.33
CA ILE A 108 -9.08 2.08 -15.01
C ILE A 108 -10.30 2.38 -14.13
N VAL A 109 -10.80 1.35 -13.44
CA VAL A 109 -11.84 1.50 -12.43
C VAL A 109 -11.25 1.13 -11.08
N GLY A 110 -11.28 2.06 -10.15
CA GLY A 110 -10.80 1.87 -8.79
C GLY A 110 -11.95 1.51 -7.84
N ILE A 111 -12.00 0.25 -7.39
CA ILE A 111 -12.96 -0.21 -6.38
C ILE A 111 -12.59 0.43 -5.05
N GLY A 112 -13.51 1.17 -4.44
CA GLY A 112 -13.27 1.93 -3.21
C GLY A 112 -12.64 3.31 -3.41
N THR A 113 -12.52 3.77 -4.67
CA THR A 113 -12.07 5.14 -5.00
C THR A 113 -12.94 5.80 -6.06
N THR A 114 -13.24 5.13 -7.19
CA THR A 114 -14.10 5.65 -8.25
C THR A 114 -15.46 4.95 -8.32
N VAL A 115 -15.57 3.77 -7.73
CA VAL A 115 -16.82 3.03 -7.50
C VAL A 115 -16.80 2.48 -6.06
N ASN A 116 -17.95 2.00 -5.56
CA ASN A 116 -18.08 1.48 -4.20
C ASN A 116 -17.06 0.38 -3.90
N GLY A 117 -16.55 0.40 -2.66
CA GLY A 117 -15.52 -0.49 -2.14
C GLY A 117 -15.86 -1.10 -0.79
N GLY A 118 -14.84 -1.39 0.03
CA GLY A 118 -14.93 -2.27 1.18
C GLY A 118 -15.43 -1.65 2.50
N PHE A 119 -15.73 -0.36 2.60
CA PHE A 119 -16.32 0.20 3.81
C PHE A 119 -17.85 0.09 3.79
N GLU A 120 -18.35 -1.10 3.41
CA GLU A 120 -19.76 -1.50 3.42
C GLU A 120 -19.89 -2.98 3.75
N GLU A 121 -21.04 -3.41 4.29
CA GLU A 121 -21.23 -4.82 4.68
C GLU A 121 -21.19 -5.80 3.50
N TYR A 122 -21.62 -5.39 2.32
CA TYR A 122 -21.66 -6.22 1.11
C TYR A 122 -21.20 -5.43 -0.12
N CYS A 123 -20.13 -5.89 -0.74
CA CYS A 123 -19.54 -5.26 -1.93
C CYS A 123 -19.70 -6.17 -3.17
N ARG A 124 -20.12 -5.58 -4.29
CA ARG A 124 -20.11 -6.29 -5.59
C ARG A 124 -18.77 -6.09 -6.28
N VAL A 125 -18.19 -7.17 -6.77
CA VAL A 125 -16.85 -7.17 -7.36
C VAL A 125 -16.81 -8.04 -8.61
N PRO A 126 -16.22 -7.60 -9.74
CA PRO A 126 -15.98 -8.46 -10.90
C PRO A 126 -15.07 -9.64 -10.51
N GLN A 127 -15.38 -10.85 -11.02
CA GLN A 127 -14.60 -12.05 -10.71
C GLN A 127 -13.09 -11.92 -11.02
N SER A 128 -12.70 -11.06 -11.97
CA SER A 128 -11.31 -10.81 -12.35
C SER A 128 -10.49 -10.14 -11.25
N GLN A 129 -11.16 -9.50 -10.30
CA GLN A 129 -10.55 -8.76 -9.19
C GLN A 129 -10.53 -9.56 -7.89
N VAL A 130 -11.05 -10.78 -7.89
CA VAL A 130 -11.26 -11.59 -6.68
C VAL A 130 -10.20 -12.69 -6.57
N TYR A 131 -9.54 -12.76 -5.43
CA TYR A 131 -8.45 -13.70 -5.15
C TYR A 131 -8.79 -14.56 -3.94
N PRO A 132 -9.05 -15.86 -4.11
CA PRO A 132 -9.32 -16.78 -3.00
C PRO A 132 -8.05 -17.07 -2.18
N PHE A 133 -8.25 -17.26 -0.87
CA PHE A 133 -7.21 -17.64 0.07
C PHE A 133 -7.69 -18.71 1.08
N PRO A 134 -6.78 -19.47 1.72
CA PRO A 134 -7.15 -20.49 2.70
C PRO A 134 -7.84 -19.89 3.94
N LYS A 135 -8.93 -20.50 4.39
CA LYS A 135 -9.68 -20.04 5.60
C LYS A 135 -8.86 -20.04 6.90
N SER A 136 -7.66 -20.63 6.90
CA SER A 136 -6.71 -20.52 8.01
C SER A 136 -6.07 -19.14 8.16
N ILE A 137 -6.15 -18.30 7.14
CA ILE A 137 -5.68 -16.91 7.18
C ILE A 137 -6.85 -16.02 7.60
N SER A 138 -6.61 -15.11 8.54
CA SER A 138 -7.67 -14.17 8.96
C SER A 138 -7.93 -13.11 7.88
N PHE A 139 -9.16 -12.58 7.87
CA PHE A 139 -9.56 -11.54 6.92
C PHE A 139 -8.72 -10.27 7.07
N GLU A 140 -8.35 -9.89 8.29
CA GLU A 140 -7.50 -8.73 8.55
C GLU A 140 -6.12 -8.87 7.87
N LYS A 141 -5.53 -10.08 7.90
CA LYS A 141 -4.27 -10.35 7.19
C LYS A 141 -4.45 -10.31 5.68
N ALA A 142 -5.53 -10.88 5.17
CA ALA A 142 -5.82 -10.92 3.74
C ALA A 142 -6.13 -9.52 3.17
N ALA A 143 -6.75 -8.63 3.95
CA ALA A 143 -6.97 -7.24 3.59
C ALA A 143 -5.65 -6.46 3.35
N MET A 144 -4.53 -6.93 3.93
CA MET A 144 -3.20 -6.37 3.70
C MET A 144 -2.59 -6.74 2.33
N ALA A 145 -3.26 -7.57 1.52
CA ALA A 145 -2.71 -7.99 0.22
C ALA A 145 -2.51 -6.82 -0.75
N GLU A 146 -3.41 -5.84 -0.73
CA GLU A 146 -3.32 -4.65 -1.59
C GLU A 146 -2.06 -3.82 -1.30
N PRO A 147 -1.81 -3.31 -0.08
CA PRO A 147 -0.60 -2.53 0.19
C PRO A 147 0.69 -3.36 0.02
N VAL A 148 0.66 -4.66 0.29
CA VAL A 148 1.79 -5.54 -0.01
C VAL A 148 2.04 -5.63 -1.51
N ALA A 149 0.99 -5.69 -2.34
CA ALA A 149 1.11 -5.73 -3.79
C ALA A 149 1.73 -4.44 -4.36
N CYS A 150 1.34 -3.28 -3.84
CA CYS A 150 1.95 -1.99 -4.18
C CYS A 150 3.44 -1.94 -3.80
N CYS A 151 3.78 -2.36 -2.56
CA CYS A 151 5.17 -2.42 -2.12
C CYS A 151 6.00 -3.41 -2.95
N LEU A 152 5.42 -4.56 -3.30
CA LEU A 152 6.09 -5.56 -4.12
C LEU A 152 6.42 -5.02 -5.52
N HIS A 153 5.50 -4.25 -6.13
CA HIS A 153 5.78 -3.57 -7.39
C HIS A 153 6.96 -2.59 -7.25
N GLY A 154 6.96 -1.76 -6.22
CA GLY A 154 8.07 -0.83 -5.97
C GLY A 154 9.41 -1.54 -5.77
N VAL A 155 9.42 -2.62 -4.99
CA VAL A 155 10.63 -3.42 -4.74
C VAL A 155 11.10 -4.17 -5.99
N ASP A 156 10.18 -4.66 -6.84
CA ASP A 156 10.53 -5.27 -8.13
C ASP A 156 11.28 -4.29 -9.05
N MET A 157 10.97 -3.01 -8.97
CA MET A 157 11.63 -1.96 -9.75
C MET A 157 12.97 -1.51 -9.16
N CYS A 158 13.30 -1.89 -7.91
CA CYS A 158 14.50 -1.40 -7.22
C CYS A 158 15.80 -2.09 -7.62
N ASP A 159 15.76 -3.22 -8.33
CA ASP A 159 16.93 -4.02 -8.71
C ASP A 159 17.85 -4.36 -7.52
N ILE A 160 17.26 -4.77 -6.38
CA ILE A 160 18.00 -5.10 -5.16
C ILE A 160 18.92 -6.27 -5.43
N SER A 161 20.23 -6.04 -5.34
CA SER A 161 21.23 -7.08 -5.51
C SER A 161 21.32 -7.96 -4.26
N CYS A 162 21.45 -9.26 -4.45
CA CYS A 162 21.78 -10.19 -3.35
C CYS A 162 23.10 -9.77 -2.69
N GLY A 163 23.12 -9.68 -1.36
CA GLY A 163 24.27 -9.16 -0.59
C GLY A 163 24.36 -7.62 -0.56
N GLY A 164 23.46 -6.91 -1.23
CA GLY A 164 23.44 -5.44 -1.27
C GLY A 164 22.93 -4.80 0.03
N THR A 165 23.10 -3.47 0.12
CA THR A 165 22.56 -2.65 1.22
C THR A 165 21.36 -1.85 0.75
N VAL A 166 20.29 -1.89 1.51
CA VAL A 166 19.06 -1.10 1.32
C VAL A 166 18.87 -0.16 2.48
N LEU A 167 18.59 1.11 2.20
CA LEU A 167 18.15 2.08 3.19
C LEU A 167 16.67 2.41 2.93
N ILE A 168 15.88 2.36 3.99
CA ILE A 168 14.47 2.76 3.95
C ILE A 168 14.32 4.03 4.79
N ILE A 169 13.71 5.06 4.23
CA ILE A 169 13.39 6.31 4.91
C ILE A 169 11.88 6.35 5.12
N GLY A 170 11.46 6.27 6.39
CA GLY A 170 10.08 6.14 6.83
C GLY A 170 9.75 4.73 7.32
N GLY A 171 9.45 4.59 8.60
CA GLY A 171 9.07 3.33 9.29
C GLY A 171 7.55 3.19 9.45
N GLY A 172 6.75 3.76 8.55
CA GLY A 172 5.32 3.49 8.46
C GLY A 172 5.05 2.07 7.94
N MET A 173 3.77 1.70 7.82
CA MET A 173 3.36 0.39 7.31
C MET A 173 4.07 0.04 5.98
N ILE A 174 4.11 0.97 5.04
CA ILE A 174 4.77 0.80 3.74
C ILE A 174 6.27 0.50 3.91
N GLY A 175 6.99 1.31 4.69
CA GLY A 175 8.41 1.08 4.92
C GLY A 175 8.71 -0.25 5.62
N LEU A 176 7.85 -0.68 6.55
CA LEU A 176 7.98 -1.98 7.23
C LEU A 176 7.69 -3.18 6.29
N ILE A 177 6.77 -3.04 5.34
CA ILE A 177 6.56 -4.04 4.28
C ILE A 177 7.81 -4.10 3.39
N MET A 178 8.30 -2.96 2.92
CA MET A 178 9.47 -2.88 2.04
C MET A 178 10.75 -3.39 2.71
N LEU A 179 10.90 -3.19 4.01
CA LEU A 179 11.99 -3.77 4.81
C LEU A 179 11.99 -5.29 4.68
N GLN A 180 10.86 -5.93 4.94
CA GLN A 180 10.74 -7.39 4.84
C GLN A 180 10.96 -7.87 3.41
N LEU A 181 10.38 -7.17 2.42
CA LEU A 181 10.58 -7.48 1.01
C LEU A 181 12.05 -7.33 0.58
N ALA A 182 12.78 -6.31 1.05
CA ALA A 182 14.20 -6.13 0.79
C ALA A 182 15.03 -7.29 1.35
N LYS A 183 14.73 -7.74 2.58
CA LYS A 183 15.36 -8.94 3.16
C LYS A 183 15.08 -10.19 2.33
N LEU A 184 13.84 -10.40 1.90
CA LEU A 184 13.45 -11.53 1.05
C LEU A 184 14.10 -11.48 -0.34
N ARG A 185 14.46 -10.30 -0.84
CA ARG A 185 15.25 -10.11 -2.07
C ARG A 185 16.74 -10.36 -1.88
N GLY A 186 17.18 -10.67 -0.65
CA GLY A 186 18.57 -11.02 -0.36
C GLY A 186 19.47 -9.84 -0.03
N ALA A 187 18.92 -8.70 0.37
CA ALA A 187 19.72 -7.62 0.96
C ALA A 187 20.46 -8.14 2.20
N SER A 188 21.77 -7.92 2.27
CA SER A 188 22.58 -8.32 3.43
C SER A 188 22.41 -7.34 4.61
N VAL A 189 22.21 -6.07 4.30
CA VAL A 189 21.96 -5.03 5.28
C VAL A 189 20.72 -4.25 4.86
N VAL A 190 19.75 -4.14 5.76
CA VAL A 190 18.60 -3.23 5.63
C VAL A 190 18.64 -2.24 6.79
N ALA A 191 18.90 -0.97 6.47
CA ALA A 191 18.80 0.15 7.39
C ALA A 191 17.44 0.83 7.28
N LEU A 192 16.90 1.32 8.40
CA LEU A 192 15.61 2.04 8.43
C LEU A 192 15.72 3.31 9.28
N SER A 193 15.37 4.45 8.69
CA SER A 193 15.32 5.76 9.35
C SER A 193 13.86 6.11 9.68
N GLU A 194 13.58 6.33 11.00
CA GLU A 194 12.23 6.62 11.49
C GLU A 194 12.33 7.42 12.81
N PRO A 195 11.63 8.56 12.95
CA PRO A 195 11.68 9.37 14.17
C PRO A 195 10.99 8.71 15.38
N ILE A 196 9.97 7.86 15.16
CA ILE A 196 9.16 7.28 16.24
C ILE A 196 9.83 6.02 16.77
N LYS A 197 10.19 6.02 18.06
CA LYS A 197 10.93 4.92 18.72
C LYS A 197 10.21 3.57 18.60
N GLU A 198 8.91 3.55 18.84
CA GLU A 198 8.09 2.33 18.80
C GLU A 198 8.13 1.67 17.41
N LYS A 199 8.14 2.48 16.35
CA LYS A 199 8.27 2.01 14.97
C LYS A 199 9.67 1.49 14.67
N ARG A 200 10.72 2.11 15.22
CA ARG A 200 12.09 1.59 15.12
C ARG A 200 12.22 0.22 15.80
N VAL A 201 11.66 0.05 17.00
CA VAL A 201 11.63 -1.24 17.70
C VAL A 201 10.87 -2.31 16.90
N LEU A 202 9.76 -1.94 16.23
CA LEU A 202 9.06 -2.85 15.35
C LEU A 202 9.90 -3.20 14.12
N ALA A 203 10.61 -2.23 13.54
CA ALA A 203 11.50 -2.47 12.40
C ALA A 203 12.62 -3.46 12.75
N GLU A 204 13.24 -3.34 13.92
CA GLU A 204 14.24 -4.31 14.41
C GLU A 204 13.66 -5.73 14.51
N ARG A 205 12.45 -5.86 15.08
CA ARG A 205 11.76 -7.18 15.14
C ARG A 205 11.42 -7.76 13.77
N LEU A 206 11.15 -6.90 12.79
CA LEU A 206 10.87 -7.29 11.41
C LEU A 206 12.14 -7.49 10.56
N GLY A 207 13.33 -7.35 11.15
CA GLY A 207 14.61 -7.69 10.54
C GLY A 207 15.44 -6.51 10.03
N ALA A 208 15.20 -5.27 10.49
CA ALA A 208 16.13 -4.17 10.26
C ALA A 208 17.48 -4.45 10.97
N ASP A 209 18.57 -4.34 10.23
CA ASP A 209 19.92 -4.52 10.79
C ASP A 209 20.41 -3.23 11.45
N ILE A 210 19.93 -2.08 11.01
CA ILE A 210 20.29 -0.77 11.53
C ILE A 210 19.00 0.06 11.60
N VAL A 211 18.73 0.66 12.76
CA VAL A 211 17.66 1.65 12.90
C VAL A 211 18.26 3.01 13.26
N ILE A 212 17.70 4.07 12.71
CA ILE A 212 18.26 5.43 12.79
C ILE A 212 17.16 6.39 13.24
N ASP A 213 17.46 7.20 14.24
CA ASP A 213 16.62 8.32 14.65
C ASP A 213 17.06 9.60 13.92
N PRO A 214 16.36 10.03 12.86
CA PRO A 214 16.81 11.16 12.03
C PRO A 214 16.80 12.51 12.75
N PHE A 215 16.24 12.60 13.97
CA PHE A 215 16.26 13.82 14.76
C PHE A 215 17.46 13.90 15.69
N ASN A 216 18.07 12.75 16.06
CA ASN A 216 19.14 12.68 17.03
C ASN A 216 20.43 12.09 16.46
N GLU A 217 20.40 11.49 15.28
CA GLU A 217 21.52 10.81 14.64
C GLU A 217 21.71 11.30 13.20
N ASP A 218 22.98 11.52 12.79
CA ASP A 218 23.30 11.74 11.38
C ASP A 218 23.24 10.40 10.64
N LEU A 219 22.48 10.35 9.57
CA LEU A 219 22.23 9.13 8.80
C LEU A 219 23.51 8.57 8.16
N ALA A 220 24.37 9.44 7.60
CA ALA A 220 25.59 9.02 6.95
C ALA A 220 26.63 8.52 7.98
N ASP A 221 26.75 9.19 9.12
CA ASP A 221 27.66 8.77 10.19
C ASP A 221 27.20 7.46 10.82
N LYS A 222 25.88 7.29 11.03
CA LYS A 222 25.34 6.03 11.55
C LYS A 222 25.61 4.85 10.62
N LEU A 223 25.45 5.03 9.31
CA LEU A 223 25.80 4.00 8.35
C LEU A 223 27.30 3.65 8.37
N LYS A 224 28.19 4.65 8.53
CA LYS A 224 29.63 4.42 8.67
C LYS A 224 29.99 3.65 9.93
N GLU A 225 29.38 3.96 11.09
CA GLU A 225 29.57 3.24 12.35
C GLU A 225 29.32 1.74 12.18
N HIS A 226 28.35 1.39 11.33
CA HIS A 226 28.02 0.00 10.98
C HIS A 226 28.81 -0.56 9.78
N ASN A 227 29.89 0.11 9.37
CA ASN A 227 30.74 -0.28 8.24
C ASN A 227 30.01 -0.36 6.88
N VAL A 228 28.90 0.36 6.71
CA VAL A 228 28.20 0.48 5.43
C VAL A 228 28.98 1.43 4.53
N LYS A 229 29.69 0.87 3.55
CA LYS A 229 30.53 1.64 2.61
C LYS A 229 29.71 2.21 1.44
N ARG A 230 28.58 1.59 1.10
CA ARG A 230 27.75 1.98 -0.03
C ARG A 230 26.30 1.57 0.21
N VAL A 231 25.38 2.50 0.01
CA VAL A 231 23.94 2.21 -0.09
C VAL A 231 23.61 1.97 -1.56
N GLY A 232 23.20 0.76 -1.92
CA GLY A 232 22.87 0.38 -3.31
C GLY A 232 21.46 0.75 -3.71
N THR A 233 20.53 0.72 -2.73
CA THR A 233 19.12 1.07 -2.96
C THR A 233 18.64 1.93 -1.79
N VAL A 234 17.99 3.05 -2.10
CA VAL A 234 17.29 3.88 -1.12
C VAL A 234 15.81 3.89 -1.48
N ILE A 235 14.96 3.57 -0.51
CA ILE A 235 13.50 3.60 -0.66
C ILE A 235 12.95 4.69 0.26
N GLU A 236 12.40 5.73 -0.32
CA GLU A 236 11.72 6.79 0.41
C GLU A 236 10.22 6.47 0.47
N SER A 237 9.68 6.31 1.67
CA SER A 237 8.29 5.93 1.95
C SER A 237 7.58 6.85 2.94
N ALA A 238 8.19 7.99 3.30
CA ALA A 238 7.61 8.96 4.22
C ALA A 238 6.78 10.05 3.50
N GLY A 239 6.99 10.25 2.18
CA GLY A 239 6.31 11.26 1.39
C GLY A 239 6.63 12.70 1.81
N ARG A 240 7.88 12.94 2.26
CA ARG A 240 8.33 14.27 2.69
C ARG A 240 9.46 14.76 1.78
N LEU A 241 9.40 16.01 1.35
CA LEU A 241 10.40 16.59 0.46
C LEU A 241 11.82 16.44 1.00
N SER A 242 12.02 16.74 2.31
CA SER A 242 13.33 16.59 2.97
C SER A 242 13.82 15.14 2.98
N ALA A 243 12.92 14.15 3.07
CA ALA A 243 13.27 12.74 3.03
C ALA A 243 13.67 12.30 1.61
N ILE A 244 13.02 12.82 0.57
CA ILE A 244 13.38 12.58 -0.83
C ILE A 244 14.75 13.19 -1.14
N GLU A 245 15.00 14.43 -0.72
CA GLU A 245 16.30 15.10 -0.89
C GLU A 245 17.41 14.33 -0.15
N GLN A 246 17.15 13.89 1.08
CA GLN A 246 18.07 13.06 1.87
C GLN A 246 18.33 11.71 1.17
N ALA A 247 17.31 11.06 0.60
CA ALA A 247 17.45 9.81 -0.14
C ALA A 247 18.43 9.95 -1.33
N ILE A 248 18.30 11.03 -2.10
CA ILE A 248 19.19 11.32 -3.24
C ILE A 248 20.62 11.63 -2.73
N GLN A 249 20.74 12.38 -1.63
CA GLN A 249 22.03 12.80 -1.10
C GLN A 249 22.84 11.61 -0.56
N VAL A 250 22.21 10.69 0.16
CA VAL A 250 22.87 9.53 0.79
C VAL A 250 23.13 8.38 -0.20
N ALA A 251 22.48 8.40 -1.34
CA ALA A 251 22.63 7.39 -2.38
C ALA A 251 24.09 7.24 -2.80
N GLY A 252 24.59 6.00 -2.82
CA GLY A 252 25.95 5.67 -3.25
C GLY A 252 26.10 5.72 -4.77
N ASN A 253 27.31 5.41 -5.25
CA ASN A 253 27.53 5.28 -6.69
C ASN A 253 26.70 4.13 -7.27
N LYS A 254 26.08 4.36 -8.45
CA LYS A 254 25.25 3.40 -9.15
C LYS A 254 24.05 2.88 -8.33
N SER A 255 23.46 3.77 -7.53
CA SER A 255 22.31 3.44 -6.68
C SER A 255 20.99 3.70 -7.38
N THR A 256 19.99 2.93 -6.96
CA THR A 256 18.58 3.23 -7.25
C THR A 256 17.96 3.98 -6.08
N VAL A 257 17.32 5.11 -6.33
CA VAL A 257 16.48 5.84 -5.37
C VAL A 257 15.03 5.67 -5.80
N MET A 258 14.24 4.97 -5.00
CA MET A 258 12.81 4.77 -5.19
C MET A 258 12.04 5.80 -4.37
N MET A 259 11.41 6.75 -5.05
CA MET A 259 10.46 7.70 -4.46
C MET A 259 9.08 7.03 -4.45
N PHE A 260 8.71 6.45 -3.32
CA PHE A 260 7.46 5.73 -3.13
C PHE A 260 6.42 6.52 -2.33
N GLY A 261 6.89 7.35 -1.40
CA GLY A 261 6.03 8.21 -0.61
C GLY A 261 5.30 9.24 -1.48
N LEU A 262 4.00 9.42 -1.23
CA LEU A 262 3.19 10.37 -1.96
C LEU A 262 3.38 11.78 -1.42
N THR A 263 3.69 12.74 -2.29
CA THR A 263 3.75 14.18 -2.02
C THR A 263 2.54 14.88 -2.63
N LYS A 264 2.34 16.16 -2.33
CA LYS A 264 1.32 16.96 -3.00
C LYS A 264 1.74 17.29 -4.44
N PRO A 265 0.76 17.48 -5.36
CA PRO A 265 1.06 17.69 -6.78
C PRO A 265 1.90 18.93 -7.09
N ASP A 266 1.81 19.97 -6.28
CA ASP A 266 2.51 21.25 -6.43
C ASP A 266 3.83 21.33 -5.66
N GLU A 267 4.17 20.32 -4.89
CA GLU A 267 5.43 20.27 -4.15
C GLU A 267 6.62 19.92 -5.06
N THR A 268 7.76 20.55 -4.80
CA THR A 268 9.00 20.39 -5.58
C THR A 268 10.19 20.13 -4.68
N ILE A 269 11.17 19.39 -5.19
CA ILE A 269 12.47 19.18 -4.55
C ILE A 269 13.59 19.86 -5.35
N THR A 270 14.69 20.19 -4.65
CA THR A 270 15.90 20.68 -5.30
C THR A 270 16.93 19.56 -5.41
N VAL A 271 17.40 19.30 -6.61
CA VAL A 271 18.45 18.30 -6.87
C VAL A 271 19.69 18.93 -7.47
N LYS A 272 20.86 18.32 -7.26
CA LYS A 272 22.12 18.69 -7.89
C LYS A 272 22.39 17.74 -9.07
N PRO A 273 22.11 18.13 -10.33
CA PRO A 273 22.25 17.23 -11.49
C PRO A 273 23.64 16.64 -11.64
N PHE A 274 24.68 17.42 -11.30
CA PHE A 274 26.06 16.95 -11.36
C PHE A 274 26.35 15.78 -10.41
N GLU A 275 25.76 15.78 -9.21
CA GLU A 275 25.92 14.67 -8.26
C GLU A 275 25.19 13.41 -8.76
N ILE A 276 24.02 13.55 -9.35
CA ILE A 276 23.29 12.45 -9.99
C ILE A 276 24.12 11.86 -11.12
N PHE A 277 24.65 12.70 -12.00
CA PHE A 277 25.52 12.30 -13.11
C PHE A 277 26.79 11.61 -12.61
N LYS A 278 27.53 12.22 -11.66
CA LYS A 278 28.80 11.69 -11.16
C LYS A 278 28.67 10.34 -10.49
N LYS A 279 27.54 10.11 -9.80
CA LYS A 279 27.25 8.86 -9.10
C LYS A 279 26.47 7.85 -9.96
N GLU A 280 26.03 8.19 -11.17
CA GLU A 280 25.13 7.39 -12.01
C GLU A 280 23.87 6.94 -11.24
N ILE A 281 23.22 7.85 -10.50
CA ILE A 281 22.02 7.55 -9.71
C ILE A 281 20.83 7.36 -10.65
N THR A 282 20.05 6.30 -10.43
CA THR A 282 18.75 6.10 -11.07
C THR A 282 17.64 6.52 -10.13
N LEU A 283 16.83 7.50 -10.53
CA LEU A 283 15.61 7.90 -9.82
C LEU A 283 14.43 7.13 -10.41
N LYS A 284 13.65 6.46 -9.55
CA LYS A 284 12.46 5.69 -9.93
C LYS A 284 11.30 6.08 -9.03
N SER A 285 10.08 5.85 -9.52
CA SER A 285 8.84 5.90 -8.72
C SER A 285 7.99 4.67 -9.05
N SER A 286 7.02 4.38 -8.20
CA SER A 286 6.12 3.22 -8.36
C SER A 286 4.68 3.69 -8.27
N TYR A 287 3.83 3.20 -9.16
CA TYR A 287 2.42 3.55 -9.20
C TYR A 287 1.56 2.30 -9.14
N ILE A 288 0.69 2.21 -8.15
CA ILE A 288 -0.21 1.10 -7.80
C ILE A 288 0.45 -0.30 -7.84
N ASN A 289 -0.29 -1.38 -8.16
CA ASN A 289 0.12 -2.78 -7.97
C ASN A 289 -0.02 -3.66 -9.24
N PRO A 290 0.52 -3.25 -10.41
CA PRO A 290 0.31 -3.99 -11.65
C PRO A 290 0.81 -5.44 -11.54
N TYR A 291 -0.11 -6.41 -11.69
CA TYR A 291 0.17 -7.85 -11.76
C TYR A 291 0.91 -8.45 -10.54
N THR A 292 0.96 -7.73 -9.41
CA THR A 292 1.69 -8.20 -8.20
C THR A 292 0.75 -8.80 -7.14
N TYR A 293 -0.57 -8.65 -7.28
CA TYR A 293 -1.54 -8.97 -6.23
C TYR A 293 -1.49 -10.45 -5.80
N ARG A 294 -1.50 -11.39 -6.74
CA ARG A 294 -1.41 -12.83 -6.43
C ARG A 294 -0.13 -13.16 -5.67
N ARG A 295 1.01 -12.64 -6.11
CA ARG A 295 2.31 -12.84 -5.46
C ARG A 295 2.32 -12.29 -4.03
N ALA A 296 1.73 -11.13 -3.81
CA ALA A 296 1.59 -10.50 -2.49
C ALA A 296 0.75 -11.38 -1.55
N LEU A 297 -0.40 -11.86 -2.03
CA LEU A 297 -1.25 -12.77 -1.26
C LEU A 297 -0.51 -14.07 -0.90
N ASP A 298 0.23 -14.67 -1.83
CA ASP A 298 0.99 -15.89 -1.58
C ASP A 298 2.09 -15.68 -0.51
N MET A 299 2.71 -14.50 -0.45
CA MET A 299 3.68 -14.17 0.60
C MET A 299 3.03 -14.06 1.98
N ILE A 300 1.82 -13.51 2.06
CA ILE A 300 1.04 -13.45 3.31
C ILE A 300 0.60 -14.87 3.72
N VAL A 301 0.03 -15.64 2.80
CA VAL A 301 -0.47 -17.00 3.05
C VAL A 301 0.65 -17.94 3.49
N SER A 302 1.83 -17.84 2.90
CA SER A 302 3.00 -18.63 3.28
C SER A 302 3.66 -18.20 4.59
N GLY A 303 3.23 -17.10 5.20
CA GLY A 303 3.81 -16.56 6.43
C GLY A 303 5.22 -15.97 6.27
N LYS A 304 5.69 -15.78 5.03
CA LYS A 304 7.00 -15.15 4.76
C LYS A 304 7.02 -13.65 5.02
N LEU A 305 5.85 -13.03 5.05
CA LEU A 305 5.67 -11.62 5.37
C LEU A 305 4.79 -11.50 6.62
N ASP A 306 5.31 -10.90 7.67
CA ASP A 306 4.52 -10.60 8.87
C ASP A 306 3.75 -9.29 8.65
N VAL A 307 2.46 -9.43 8.32
CA VAL A 307 1.54 -8.29 8.21
C VAL A 307 0.80 -8.04 9.52
N SER A 308 0.74 -9.03 10.42
CA SER A 308 -0.03 -8.94 11.66
C SER A 308 0.53 -7.92 12.63
N SER A 309 1.87 -7.90 12.77
CA SER A 309 2.57 -6.98 13.69
C SER A 309 2.44 -5.51 13.27
N MET A 310 1.97 -5.24 12.04
CA MET A 310 1.78 -3.88 11.53
C MET A 310 0.34 -3.37 11.71
N ILE A 311 -0.61 -4.26 12.04
CA ILE A 311 -1.99 -3.86 12.35
C ILE A 311 -1.99 -3.22 13.73
N TYR A 312 -2.24 -1.93 13.76
CA TYR A 312 -2.28 -1.16 15.00
C TYR A 312 -3.55 -1.42 15.80
N ARG A 313 -4.71 -1.36 15.13
CA ARG A 313 -6.02 -1.53 15.77
C ARG A 313 -7.07 -2.02 14.77
N THR A 314 -7.99 -2.85 15.25
CA THR A 314 -9.27 -3.09 14.60
C THR A 314 -10.33 -2.16 15.20
N ALA A 315 -11.24 -1.64 14.37
CA ALA A 315 -12.31 -0.73 14.76
C ALA A 315 -13.61 -1.09 14.04
N ASP A 316 -14.74 -0.64 14.55
CA ASP A 316 -16.04 -0.83 13.92
C ASP A 316 -16.26 0.24 12.83
N LEU A 317 -17.19 -0.01 11.90
CA LEU A 317 -17.49 0.91 10.78
C LEU A 317 -17.89 2.30 11.28
N GLU A 318 -18.62 2.38 12.37
CA GLU A 318 -19.08 3.63 12.99
C GLU A 318 -17.95 4.52 13.49
N GLU A 319 -16.76 3.95 13.77
CA GLU A 319 -15.60 4.72 14.22
C GLU A 319 -14.84 5.36 13.04
N LEU A 320 -15.05 4.88 11.80
CA LEU A 320 -14.29 5.29 10.63
C LEU A 320 -14.26 6.81 10.39
N PRO A 321 -15.40 7.56 10.44
CA PRO A 321 -15.37 9.00 10.24
C PRO A 321 -14.49 9.72 11.29
N GLY A 322 -14.54 9.26 12.54
CA GLY A 322 -13.71 9.79 13.62
C GLY A 322 -12.22 9.52 13.43
N ILE A 323 -11.86 8.31 12.97
CA ILE A 323 -10.47 7.92 12.68
C ILE A 323 -9.92 8.76 11.52
N LEU A 324 -10.70 8.96 10.46
CA LEU A 324 -10.28 9.79 9.32
C LEU A 324 -10.12 11.27 9.69
N ALA A 325 -10.90 11.78 10.63
CA ALA A 325 -10.80 13.16 11.09
C ALA A 325 -9.65 13.39 12.09
N ASP A 326 -9.22 12.37 12.83
CA ASP A 326 -8.17 12.49 13.85
C ASP A 326 -6.76 12.41 13.24
N LYS A 327 -6.09 13.57 13.14
CA LYS A 327 -4.71 13.65 12.63
C LYS A 327 -3.69 12.80 13.43
N LYS A 328 -3.95 12.51 14.71
CA LYS A 328 -3.07 11.66 15.53
C LYS A 328 -3.26 10.19 15.18
N ALA A 329 -4.50 9.76 14.96
CA ALA A 329 -4.80 8.39 14.53
C ALA A 329 -4.12 8.05 13.18
N ARG A 330 -4.09 9.00 12.24
CA ARG A 330 -3.48 8.82 10.90
C ARG A 330 -2.01 8.36 10.93
N GLY A 331 -1.26 8.69 11.98
CA GLY A 331 0.16 8.35 12.12
C GLY A 331 0.44 7.10 12.96
N ALA A 332 -0.56 6.54 13.63
CA ALA A 332 -0.37 5.50 14.64
C ALA A 332 0.00 4.12 14.05
N GLY A 333 -0.52 3.79 12.86
CA GLY A 333 -0.30 2.50 12.19
C GLY A 333 -1.50 2.10 11.34
N LYS A 334 -1.56 0.81 10.94
CA LYS A 334 -2.64 0.29 10.13
C LYS A 334 -3.90 0.05 10.94
N TYR A 335 -4.98 0.73 10.60
CA TYR A 335 -6.31 0.43 11.09
C TYR A 335 -7.02 -0.52 10.14
N ILE A 336 -7.74 -1.50 10.71
CA ILE A 336 -8.64 -2.39 9.96
C ILE A 336 -10.06 -2.19 10.48
N ILE A 337 -10.97 -1.84 9.60
CA ILE A 337 -12.40 -1.76 9.90
C ILE A 337 -13.00 -3.16 9.79
N LYS A 338 -13.74 -3.57 10.82
CA LYS A 338 -14.56 -4.79 10.84
C LYS A 338 -15.99 -4.47 10.45
N LEU A 339 -16.60 -5.37 9.66
CA LEU A 339 -17.95 -5.24 9.13
C LEU A 339 -18.77 -6.50 9.38
#